data_daae34c937924864a89adf2581d9abd5
#
_entry.id   daae34c937924864a89adf2581d9abd5
#
_cell.length_a   1.000
_cell.length_b   1.000
_cell.length_c   1.000
_cell.angle_alpha   90.00
_cell.angle_beta   90.00
_cell.angle_gamma   90.00
#
_symmetry.space_group_name_H-M   'P 1'
#
loop_
_entity.id
_entity.type
_entity.pdbx_description
1 polymer ?
#
loop_
_entity_poly.entity_id
_entity_poly.type
_entity_poly.pdbx_seq_one_letter_code
_entity_poly.pdbx_strand_id
1 'polypeptide(L)'
;MKTISKEYTVYNLEDLKQNDELCDKIYQKFWLDNANNINPWADENINSFKLFADTLNMNFNYSLSYGEYQDRGCYIKLTPDYYLDNKNYKKLLKDYTGNGYCFCDELKVFTLKLLDKNEYKVLCEWSTNDFVLEIQNKMFEMWFRDNQDYFSKKSFLDHVESNEYEFDENGNLF
;
A
#
# COMPACT_ATOMS: atom_id res chain seq x y z
N MET A 1 50.62 -21.80 -7.44
CA MET A 1 49.24 -21.32 -7.22
C MET A 1 49.12 -19.96 -7.92
N LYS A 2 48.29 -19.84 -8.95
CA LYS A 2 48.10 -18.56 -9.63
C LYS A 2 46.90 -17.87 -8.98
N THR A 3 47.11 -16.73 -8.34
CA THR A 3 46.03 -15.87 -7.89
C THR A 3 45.50 -15.11 -9.10
N ILE A 4 44.23 -15.34 -9.48
CA ILE A 4 43.56 -14.56 -10.51
C ILE A 4 42.78 -13.48 -9.75
N SER A 5 43.22 -12.23 -9.84
CA SER A 5 42.45 -11.09 -9.39
C SER A 5 41.44 -10.75 -10.48
N LYS A 6 40.15 -10.78 -10.15
CA LYS A 6 39.08 -10.27 -11.00
C LYS A 6 38.80 -8.83 -10.57
N GLU A 7 38.96 -7.88 -11.48
CA GLU A 7 38.50 -6.51 -11.25
C GLU A 7 37.01 -6.46 -11.51
N TYR A 8 36.26 -5.90 -10.58
CA TYR A 8 34.82 -5.65 -10.70
C TYR A 8 34.61 -4.14 -10.75
N THR A 9 33.77 -3.70 -11.68
CA THR A 9 33.23 -2.33 -11.65
C THR A 9 32.05 -2.30 -10.70
N VAL A 10 32.09 -1.40 -9.74
CA VAL A 10 31.08 -1.22 -8.71
C VAL A 10 30.46 0.15 -8.90
N TYR A 11 29.15 0.22 -8.86
CA TYR A 11 28.36 1.44 -9.06
C TYR A 11 27.63 1.81 -7.77
N ASN A 12 27.82 3.04 -7.35
CA ASN A 12 27.16 3.61 -6.19
C ASN A 12 25.98 4.51 -6.58
N LEU A 13 25.33 5.13 -5.59
CA LEU A 13 24.19 6.02 -5.79
C LEU A 13 24.49 7.17 -6.77
N GLU A 14 25.67 7.77 -6.71
CA GLU A 14 26.04 8.90 -7.58
C GLU A 14 26.17 8.46 -9.04
N ASP A 15 26.72 7.27 -9.28
CA ASP A 15 26.78 6.66 -10.61
C ASP A 15 25.37 6.40 -11.16
N LEU A 16 24.44 5.91 -10.31
CA LEU A 16 23.06 5.69 -10.69
C LEU A 16 22.33 6.99 -11.03
N LYS A 17 22.57 8.06 -10.27
CA LYS A 17 21.97 9.38 -10.53
C LYS A 17 22.48 10.03 -11.82
N GLN A 18 23.69 9.67 -12.27
CA GLN A 18 24.32 10.22 -13.47
C GLN A 18 24.04 9.41 -14.74
N ASN A 19 23.59 8.17 -14.62
CA ASN A 19 23.36 7.25 -15.73
C ASN A 19 21.98 6.60 -15.64
N ASP A 20 21.02 7.20 -16.32
CA ASP A 20 19.62 6.75 -16.30
C ASP A 20 19.44 5.31 -16.81
N GLU A 21 20.19 4.90 -17.85
CA GLU A 21 20.09 3.54 -18.42
C GLU A 21 20.59 2.49 -17.44
N LEU A 22 21.71 2.75 -16.77
CA LEU A 22 22.24 1.89 -15.72
C LEU A 22 21.30 1.82 -14.54
N CYS A 23 20.78 2.98 -14.10
CA CYS A 23 19.82 3.07 -13.03
C CYS A 23 18.55 2.26 -13.33
N ASP A 24 18.00 2.38 -14.53
CA ASP A 24 16.79 1.65 -14.94
C ASP A 24 17.04 0.13 -14.95
N LYS A 25 18.20 -0.30 -15.45
CA LYS A 25 18.57 -1.71 -15.46
C LYS A 25 18.67 -2.29 -14.05
N ILE A 26 19.34 -1.57 -13.13
CA ILE A 26 19.51 -2.00 -11.74
C ILE A 26 18.18 -1.94 -10.98
N TYR A 27 17.42 -0.86 -11.16
CA TYR A 27 16.08 -0.71 -10.61
C TYR A 27 15.17 -1.87 -11.00
N GLN A 28 15.11 -2.20 -12.29
CA GLN A 28 14.31 -3.32 -12.77
C GLN A 28 14.74 -4.62 -12.08
N LYS A 29 16.01 -4.94 -12.11
CA LYS A 29 16.51 -6.23 -11.63
C LYS A 29 16.49 -6.35 -10.10
N PHE A 30 17.00 -5.36 -9.40
CA PHE A 30 17.15 -5.42 -7.94
C PHE A 30 15.86 -5.10 -7.21
N TRP A 31 15.06 -4.18 -7.74
CA TRP A 31 13.87 -3.68 -7.05
C TRP A 31 12.59 -4.32 -7.53
N LEU A 32 12.33 -4.36 -8.84
CA LEU A 32 11.10 -4.87 -9.39
C LEU A 32 11.08 -6.40 -9.57
N ASP A 33 12.14 -6.98 -10.16
CA ASP A 33 12.19 -8.41 -10.44
C ASP A 33 12.55 -9.29 -9.22
N ASN A 34 12.92 -8.67 -8.10
CA ASN A 34 13.22 -9.40 -6.89
C ASN A 34 11.95 -9.90 -6.23
N ALA A 35 11.66 -11.20 -6.38
CA ALA A 35 10.47 -11.85 -5.81
C ALA A 35 10.35 -11.73 -4.28
N ASN A 36 11.44 -11.38 -3.58
CA ASN A 36 11.44 -11.16 -2.14
C ASN A 36 11.21 -9.70 -1.76
N ASN A 37 11.19 -8.80 -2.76
CA ASN A 37 10.92 -7.40 -2.51
C ASN A 37 9.41 -7.18 -2.39
N ILE A 38 8.92 -7.25 -1.17
CA ILE A 38 7.51 -7.04 -0.81
C ILE A 38 7.45 -5.74 -0.04
N ASN A 39 6.43 -4.92 -0.31
CA ASN A 39 6.19 -3.72 0.48
C ASN A 39 6.16 -4.09 1.99
N PRO A 40 7.12 -3.61 2.81
CA PRO A 40 7.23 -3.98 4.22
C PRO A 40 6.04 -3.49 5.06
N TRP A 41 5.26 -2.54 4.54
CA TRP A 41 4.06 -2.00 5.19
C TRP A 41 2.79 -2.78 4.86
N ALA A 42 2.91 -3.88 4.09
CA ALA A 42 1.77 -4.68 3.64
C ALA A 42 0.87 -5.13 4.81
N ASP A 43 1.48 -5.69 5.86
CA ASP A 43 0.74 -6.16 7.04
C ASP A 43 0.10 -5.00 7.81
N GLU A 44 0.77 -3.84 7.88
CA GLU A 44 0.23 -2.65 8.55
C GLU A 44 -0.97 -2.09 7.79
N ASN A 45 -0.91 -2.07 6.46
CA ASN A 45 -2.02 -1.66 5.61
C ASN A 45 -3.25 -2.55 5.83
N ILE A 46 -3.05 -3.87 5.82
CA ILE A 46 -4.12 -4.84 6.07
C ILE A 46 -4.69 -4.68 7.47
N ASN A 47 -3.85 -4.54 8.48
CA ASN A 47 -4.29 -4.34 9.87
C ASN A 47 -5.08 -3.04 10.04
N SER A 48 -4.68 -1.97 9.34
CA SER A 48 -5.43 -0.70 9.30
C SER A 48 -6.84 -0.90 8.76
N PHE A 49 -6.95 -1.59 7.62
CA PHE A 49 -8.24 -1.83 6.96
C PHE A 49 -9.14 -2.76 7.79
N LYS A 50 -8.56 -3.81 8.34
CA LYS A 50 -9.29 -4.75 9.20
C LYS A 50 -9.83 -4.06 10.45
N LEU A 51 -8.99 -3.32 11.17
CA LEU A 51 -9.39 -2.59 12.36
C LEU A 51 -10.51 -1.58 12.05
N PHE A 52 -10.41 -0.89 10.91
CA PHE A 52 -11.45 0.04 10.50
C PHE A 52 -12.77 -0.66 10.17
N ALA A 53 -12.72 -1.77 9.44
CA ALA A 53 -13.89 -2.58 9.11
C ALA A 53 -14.57 -3.13 10.38
N ASP A 54 -13.79 -3.68 11.31
CA ASP A 54 -14.27 -4.19 12.61
C ASP A 54 -14.99 -3.08 13.40
N THR A 55 -14.44 -1.86 13.37
CA THR A 55 -15.08 -0.69 14.03
C THR A 55 -16.45 -0.36 13.44
N LEU A 56 -16.63 -0.58 12.16
CA LEU A 56 -17.91 -0.36 11.48
C LEU A 56 -18.85 -1.59 11.53
N ASN A 57 -18.47 -2.66 12.23
CA ASN A 57 -19.14 -3.96 12.25
C ASN A 57 -19.30 -4.55 10.84
N MET A 58 -18.19 -4.57 10.10
CA MET A 58 -18.11 -5.10 8.74
C MET A 58 -17.08 -6.22 8.67
N ASN A 59 -17.44 -7.32 8.06
CA ASN A 59 -16.50 -8.37 7.71
C ASN A 59 -15.57 -7.89 6.61
N PHE A 60 -14.27 -8.06 6.79
CA PHE A 60 -13.22 -7.68 5.85
C PHE A 60 -12.64 -8.91 5.17
N ASN A 61 -12.72 -8.95 3.85
CA ASN A 61 -12.11 -9.98 3.02
C ASN A 61 -11.30 -9.32 1.90
N TYR A 62 -10.18 -9.92 1.52
CA TYR A 62 -9.29 -9.33 0.53
C TYR A 62 -8.46 -10.36 -0.21
N SER A 63 -8.00 -9.96 -1.40
CA SER A 63 -6.91 -10.58 -2.13
C SER A 63 -6.08 -9.44 -2.71
N LEU A 64 -4.88 -9.23 -2.18
CA LEU A 64 -4.00 -8.13 -2.57
C LEU A 64 -2.62 -8.69 -2.91
N SER A 65 -2.00 -8.15 -3.96
CA SER A 65 -0.64 -8.45 -4.37
C SER A 65 0.26 -7.26 -4.03
N TYR A 66 1.38 -7.51 -3.41
CA TYR A 66 2.35 -6.50 -3.00
C TYR A 66 3.63 -6.54 -3.86
N GLY A 67 3.51 -6.93 -5.13
CA GLY A 67 4.55 -6.92 -6.13
C GLY A 67 4.23 -5.99 -7.29
N GLU A 68 5.10 -5.94 -8.30
CA GLU A 68 4.97 -5.07 -9.47
C GLU A 68 3.66 -5.28 -10.25
N TYR A 69 3.17 -6.53 -10.32
CA TYR A 69 1.98 -6.90 -11.11
C TYR A 69 0.71 -6.91 -10.27
N GLN A 70 0.25 -5.72 -9.86
CA GLN A 70 -0.78 -5.51 -8.85
C GLN A 70 -2.23 -5.69 -9.33
N ASP A 71 -2.48 -5.76 -10.64
CA ASP A 71 -3.83 -5.52 -11.17
C ASP A 71 -4.71 -6.76 -11.28
N ARG A 72 -4.15 -7.95 -11.32
CA ARG A 72 -4.93 -9.15 -11.64
C ARG A 72 -5.44 -9.88 -10.41
N GLY A 73 -6.74 -9.76 -10.19
CA GLY A 73 -7.43 -10.50 -9.12
C GLY A 73 -7.35 -9.86 -7.73
N CYS A 74 -6.82 -8.63 -7.63
CA CYS A 74 -6.82 -7.88 -6.39
C CYS A 74 -8.22 -7.35 -6.07
N TYR A 75 -8.65 -7.54 -4.83
CA TYR A 75 -9.91 -6.97 -4.35
C TYR A 75 -9.86 -6.71 -2.84
N ILE A 76 -10.69 -5.77 -2.41
CA ILE A 76 -11.14 -5.60 -1.03
C ILE A 76 -12.66 -5.73 -1.03
N LYS A 77 -13.18 -6.51 -0.09
CA LYS A 77 -14.62 -6.69 0.08
C LYS A 77 -15.00 -6.48 1.53
N LEU A 78 -15.93 -5.56 1.76
CA LEU A 78 -16.59 -5.34 3.03
C LEU A 78 -18.00 -5.91 2.97
N THR A 79 -18.42 -6.56 4.04
CA THR A 79 -19.79 -7.07 4.17
C THR A 79 -20.29 -6.69 5.57
N PRO A 80 -21.27 -5.78 5.68
CA PRO A 80 -21.84 -5.42 6.97
C PRO A 80 -22.47 -6.63 7.66
N ASP A 81 -22.20 -6.80 8.95
CA ASP A 81 -22.86 -7.83 9.77
C ASP A 81 -24.34 -7.47 9.97
N TYR A 82 -24.61 -6.19 10.06
CA TYR A 82 -25.97 -5.64 10.14
C TYR A 82 -25.96 -4.17 9.68
N TYR A 83 -27.11 -3.68 9.25
CA TYR A 83 -27.23 -2.32 8.73
C TYR A 83 -27.44 -1.33 9.87
N LEU A 84 -26.57 -0.31 9.92
CA LEU A 84 -26.68 0.80 10.85
C LEU A 84 -27.12 2.07 10.12
N ASP A 85 -27.81 2.95 10.82
CA ASP A 85 -28.09 4.29 10.33
C ASP A 85 -26.84 5.21 10.45
N ASN A 86 -26.89 6.36 9.79
CA ASN A 86 -25.78 7.33 9.80
C ASN A 86 -25.40 7.77 11.21
N LYS A 87 -26.36 7.87 12.14
CA LYS A 87 -26.11 8.31 13.52
C LYS A 87 -25.30 7.27 14.27
N ASN A 88 -25.61 6.00 14.09
CA ASN A 88 -24.89 4.90 14.72
C ASN A 88 -23.48 4.75 14.14
N TYR A 89 -23.31 4.83 12.82
CA TYR A 89 -21.95 4.85 12.22
C TYR A 89 -21.11 6.03 12.72
N LYS A 90 -21.68 7.25 12.78
CA LYS A 90 -20.98 8.42 13.33
C LYS A 90 -20.61 8.22 14.81
N LYS A 91 -21.43 7.54 15.60
CA LYS A 91 -21.11 7.20 16.99
C LYS A 91 -19.93 6.26 17.08
N LEU A 92 -19.90 5.18 16.28
CA LEU A 92 -18.77 4.25 16.23
C LEU A 92 -17.46 4.96 15.86
N LEU A 93 -17.50 5.82 14.84
CA LEU A 93 -16.33 6.57 14.39
C LEU A 93 -15.87 7.64 15.38
N LYS A 94 -16.74 8.17 16.23
CA LYS A 94 -16.37 9.16 17.23
C LYS A 94 -15.38 8.60 18.24
N ASP A 95 -15.59 7.37 18.65
CA ASP A 95 -14.77 6.69 19.67
C ASP A 95 -13.57 5.95 19.04
N TYR A 96 -13.45 5.95 17.73
CA TYR A 96 -12.39 5.28 17.00
C TYR A 96 -11.06 6.05 17.07
N THR A 97 -10.02 5.40 17.55
CA THR A 97 -8.70 5.99 17.77
C THR A 97 -7.64 5.59 16.74
N GLY A 98 -7.92 4.58 15.90
CA GLY A 98 -6.99 4.10 14.88
C GLY A 98 -5.76 3.35 15.41
N ASN A 99 -5.50 3.38 16.70
CA ASN A 99 -4.38 2.69 17.36
C ASN A 99 -3.00 2.92 16.71
N GLY A 100 -2.81 4.06 16.02
CA GLY A 100 -1.54 4.40 15.37
C GLY A 100 -1.32 3.80 13.98
N TYR A 101 -2.25 3.03 13.45
CA TYR A 101 -2.15 2.52 12.08
C TYR A 101 -2.31 3.62 11.03
N CYS A 102 -1.47 3.59 9.99
CA CYS A 102 -1.27 4.70 9.04
C CYS A 102 -2.54 5.14 8.29
N PHE A 103 -3.44 4.22 7.94
CA PHE A 103 -4.63 4.55 7.14
C PHE A 103 -5.89 4.84 7.95
N CYS A 104 -5.86 4.61 9.25
CA CYS A 104 -7.05 4.70 10.09
C CYS A 104 -7.66 6.10 10.13
N ASP A 105 -6.86 7.13 10.26
CA ASP A 105 -7.33 8.52 10.33
C ASP A 105 -7.88 9.01 8.98
N GLU A 106 -7.23 8.66 7.87
CA GLU A 106 -7.70 9.01 6.53
C GLU A 106 -9.05 8.35 6.24
N LEU A 107 -9.21 7.08 6.57
CA LEU A 107 -10.47 6.34 6.43
C LEU A 107 -11.59 6.93 7.29
N LYS A 108 -11.28 7.29 8.53
CA LYS A 108 -12.22 7.95 9.44
C LYS A 108 -12.73 9.27 8.86
N VAL A 109 -11.81 10.14 8.43
CA VAL A 109 -12.16 11.44 7.84
C VAL A 109 -12.98 11.27 6.57
N PHE A 110 -12.58 10.35 5.70
CA PHE A 110 -13.30 10.04 4.46
C PHE A 110 -14.72 9.57 4.76
N THR A 111 -14.88 8.58 5.66
CA THR A 111 -16.18 7.99 5.99
C THR A 111 -17.11 9.00 6.66
N LEU A 112 -16.58 9.86 7.55
CA LEU A 112 -17.40 10.93 8.15
C LEU A 112 -17.92 11.91 7.08
N LYS A 113 -17.10 12.27 6.10
CA LYS A 113 -17.54 13.10 4.96
C LYS A 113 -18.63 12.43 4.13
N LEU A 114 -18.54 11.12 3.91
CA LEU A 114 -19.62 10.37 3.24
C LEU A 114 -20.92 10.44 4.04
N LEU A 115 -20.86 10.19 5.35
CA LEU A 115 -22.02 10.22 6.22
C LEU A 115 -22.64 11.63 6.37
N ASP A 116 -21.88 12.68 6.13
CA ASP A 116 -22.36 14.07 6.13
C ASP A 116 -23.03 14.48 4.81
N LYS A 117 -22.68 13.84 3.71
CA LYS A 117 -23.45 13.96 2.47
C LYS A 117 -24.83 13.36 2.72
N ASN A 118 -25.88 14.17 2.63
CA ASN A 118 -27.28 13.78 2.93
C ASN A 118 -27.82 12.56 2.14
N GLU A 119 -27.03 11.99 1.26
CA GLU A 119 -27.34 10.85 0.40
C GLU A 119 -27.61 9.56 1.20
N TYR A 120 -27.01 9.42 2.40
CA TYR A 120 -27.15 8.23 3.25
C TYR A 120 -28.05 8.42 4.48
N LYS A 121 -29.08 9.27 4.39
CA LYS A 121 -29.96 9.58 5.53
C LYS A 121 -30.74 8.38 6.09
N VAL A 122 -31.07 7.46 5.21
CA VAL A 122 -31.73 6.19 5.58
C VAL A 122 -30.97 5.10 4.84
N LEU A 123 -30.15 4.34 5.56
CA LEU A 123 -29.47 3.18 5.00
C LEU A 123 -30.49 2.06 4.83
N CYS A 124 -31.25 2.10 3.71
CA CYS A 124 -31.89 0.90 3.18
C CYS A 124 -30.80 0.01 2.53
N GLU A 125 -31.12 -1.23 2.25
CA GLU A 125 -30.16 -2.21 1.71
C GLU A 125 -29.35 -1.68 0.50
N TRP A 126 -29.99 -0.92 -0.39
CA TRP A 126 -29.35 -0.34 -1.58
C TRP A 126 -28.36 0.79 -1.25
N SER A 127 -28.74 1.74 -0.42
CA SER A 127 -27.86 2.86 -0.04
C SER A 127 -26.69 2.43 0.87
N THR A 128 -26.86 1.33 1.59
CA THR A 128 -25.78 0.73 2.35
C THR A 128 -24.73 0.12 1.43
N ASN A 129 -25.15 -0.51 0.34
CA ASN A 129 -24.21 -1.09 -0.64
C ASN A 129 -23.37 -0.01 -1.29
N ASP A 130 -23.94 1.15 -1.64
CA ASP A 130 -23.20 2.28 -2.19
C ASP A 130 -22.20 2.85 -1.17
N PHE A 131 -22.62 3.03 0.08
CA PHE A 131 -21.75 3.48 1.17
C PHE A 131 -20.59 2.52 1.42
N VAL A 132 -20.86 1.22 1.46
CA VAL A 132 -19.84 0.18 1.63
C VAL A 132 -18.89 0.16 0.45
N LEU A 133 -19.41 0.27 -0.77
CA LEU A 133 -18.61 0.30 -1.99
C LEU A 133 -17.66 1.50 -2.03
N GLU A 134 -18.09 2.67 -1.60
CA GLU A 134 -17.24 3.86 -1.51
C GLU A 134 -16.08 3.66 -0.52
N ILE A 135 -16.33 3.03 0.62
CA ILE A 135 -15.26 2.70 1.58
C ILE A 135 -14.31 1.66 1.01
N GLN A 136 -14.81 0.62 0.35
CA GLN A 136 -13.98 -0.39 -0.31
C GLN A 136 -13.08 0.23 -1.37
N ASN A 137 -13.64 1.09 -2.22
CA ASN A 137 -12.90 1.79 -3.25
C ASN A 137 -11.81 2.69 -2.65
N LYS A 138 -12.11 3.37 -1.55
CA LYS A 138 -11.12 4.20 -0.85
C LYS A 138 -10.00 3.36 -0.25
N MET A 139 -10.29 2.25 0.39
CA MET A 139 -9.28 1.32 0.90
C MET A 139 -8.38 0.80 -0.22
N PHE A 140 -8.98 0.42 -1.36
CA PHE A 140 -8.25 -0.06 -2.53
C PHE A 140 -7.34 1.03 -3.13
N GLU A 141 -7.84 2.25 -3.26
CA GLU A 141 -7.06 3.43 -3.70
C GLU A 141 -5.85 3.67 -2.80
N MET A 142 -6.05 3.59 -1.48
CA MET A 142 -4.98 3.82 -0.49
C MET A 142 -3.91 2.73 -0.57
N TRP A 143 -4.32 1.47 -0.62
CA TRP A 143 -3.40 0.35 -0.83
C TRP A 143 -2.63 0.48 -2.15
N PHE A 144 -3.31 0.80 -3.24
CA PHE A 144 -2.70 0.91 -4.56
C PHE A 144 -1.68 2.05 -4.61
N ARG A 145 -2.01 3.21 -4.05
CA ARG A 145 -1.11 4.37 -3.94
C ARG A 145 0.15 4.02 -3.15
N ASP A 146 -0.01 3.44 -1.96
CA ASP A 146 1.11 3.07 -1.10
C ASP A 146 2.05 2.07 -1.77
N ASN A 147 1.48 1.12 -2.47
CA ASN A 147 2.25 0.12 -3.20
C ASN A 147 2.98 0.73 -4.41
N GLN A 148 2.34 1.63 -5.16
CA GLN A 148 2.99 2.37 -6.25
C GLN A 148 4.13 3.26 -5.73
N ASP A 149 3.91 3.95 -4.61
CA ASP A 149 4.92 4.80 -4.00
C ASP A 149 6.13 3.97 -3.56
N TYR A 150 5.92 2.81 -2.95
CA TYR A 150 6.99 1.90 -2.54
C TYR A 150 7.80 1.39 -3.74
N PHE A 151 7.13 0.95 -4.81
CA PHE A 151 7.80 0.45 -6.02
C PHE A 151 8.24 1.57 -6.99
N SER A 152 8.22 2.83 -6.60
CA SER A 152 8.71 3.93 -7.42
C SER A 152 10.25 3.94 -7.52
N LYS A 153 10.77 4.47 -8.64
CA LYS A 153 12.22 4.70 -8.81
C LYS A 153 12.79 5.61 -7.71
N LYS A 154 11.99 6.55 -7.23
CA LYS A 154 12.39 7.41 -6.11
C LYS A 154 12.62 6.61 -4.84
N SER A 155 11.65 5.77 -4.47
CA SER A 155 11.76 4.93 -3.28
C SER A 155 12.95 3.96 -3.37
N PHE A 156 13.22 3.41 -4.56
CA PHE A 156 14.42 2.62 -4.82
C PHE A 156 15.71 3.42 -4.53
N LEU A 157 15.85 4.63 -5.06
CA LEU A 157 17.02 5.46 -4.85
C LEU A 157 17.19 5.86 -3.38
N ASP A 158 16.10 6.21 -2.70
CA ASP A 158 16.09 6.50 -1.26
C ASP A 158 16.55 5.27 -0.44
N HIS A 159 16.17 4.06 -0.88
CA HIS A 159 16.60 2.81 -0.25
C HIS A 159 18.08 2.51 -0.50
N VAL A 160 18.59 2.73 -1.71
CA VAL A 160 20.02 2.62 -2.04
C VAL A 160 20.84 3.58 -1.18
N GLU A 161 20.40 4.82 -1.06
CA GLU A 161 21.05 5.85 -0.24
C GLU A 161 21.10 5.47 1.24
N SER A 162 19.96 5.04 1.78
CA SER A 162 19.82 4.72 3.21
C SER A 162 20.63 3.50 3.65
N ASN A 163 20.92 2.58 2.73
CA ASN A 163 21.65 1.35 3.00
C ASN A 163 23.09 1.36 2.43
N GLU A 164 23.48 2.46 1.79
CA GLU A 164 24.81 2.59 1.15
C GLU A 164 25.10 1.44 0.17
N TYR A 165 24.09 1.01 -0.59
CA TYR A 165 24.22 -0.11 -1.50
C TYR A 165 25.09 0.22 -2.71
N GLU A 166 25.90 -0.76 -3.09
CA GLU A 166 26.71 -0.77 -4.30
C GLU A 166 26.34 -1.96 -5.17
N PHE A 167 26.43 -1.82 -6.49
CA PHE A 167 26.00 -2.82 -7.45
C PHE A 167 27.06 -3.12 -8.49
N ASP A 168 27.09 -4.36 -8.98
CA ASP A 168 27.83 -4.69 -10.19
C ASP A 168 27.06 -4.25 -11.46
N GLU A 169 27.69 -4.36 -12.62
CA GLU A 169 27.09 -4.03 -13.93
C GLU A 169 25.84 -4.86 -14.27
N ASN A 170 25.61 -5.96 -13.55
CA ASN A 170 24.46 -6.84 -13.72
C ASN A 170 23.35 -6.56 -12.71
N GLY A 171 23.50 -5.56 -11.83
CA GLY A 171 22.53 -5.21 -10.81
C GLY A 171 22.50 -6.17 -9.62
N ASN A 172 23.55 -6.94 -9.39
CA ASN A 172 23.69 -7.69 -8.16
C ASN A 172 24.31 -6.80 -7.09
N LEU A 173 23.84 -6.95 -5.85
CA LEU A 173 24.43 -6.25 -4.71
C LEU A 173 25.87 -6.72 -4.51
N PHE A 174 26.78 -5.76 -4.26
CA PHE A 174 28.20 -6.01 -4.08
C PHE A 174 28.57 -6.12 -2.60
#